data_fa4aedca3d359f459b3dcadee741bc63
#
_entry.id   fa4aedca3d359f459b3dcadee741bc63
#
_cell.length_a   1.000
_cell.length_b   1.000
_cell.length_c   1.000
_cell.angle_alpha   90.00
_cell.angle_beta   90.00
_cell.angle_gamma   90.00
#
_symmetry.space_group_name_H-M   'P 1'
#
loop_
_entity.id
_entity.type
_entity.pdbx_description
1 polymer ?
#
loop_
_entity_poly.entity_id
_entity_poly.type
_entity_poly.pdbx_seq_one_letter_code
_entity_poly.pdbx_strand_id
1 'polypeptide(L)' 'MPVADSIDCVDCGGPCGRLTGDPELGWEVGDVVAYRCRDCNDVWYLELSEDDVYD' A
#
# COMPACT_ATOMS: atom_id res chain seq x y z
N MET A 1 0.68 -4.51 11.77
CA MET A 1 -0.29 -3.85 10.86
C MET A 1 -0.29 -4.56 9.53
N PRO A 2 -1.43 -4.98 9.04
CA PRO A 2 -1.48 -5.66 7.75
C PRO A 2 -1.21 -4.74 6.56
N VAL A 3 -1.49 -3.45 6.70
CA VAL A 3 -1.26 -2.48 5.61
C VAL A 3 -0.25 -1.44 6.06
N ALA A 4 0.88 -1.36 5.36
CA ALA A 4 1.95 -0.42 5.70
C ALA A 4 1.61 1.00 5.23
N ASP A 5 2.09 2.00 5.97
CA ASP A 5 1.93 3.41 5.59
C ASP A 5 2.84 3.77 4.42
N SER A 6 3.97 3.08 4.30
CA SER A 6 4.91 3.29 3.21
C SER A 6 5.63 1.99 2.89
N ILE A 7 6.08 1.89 1.64
CA ILE A 7 6.86 0.74 1.16
C ILE A 7 8.05 1.26 0.39
N ASP A 8 9.03 0.39 0.15
CA ASP A 8 10.20 0.75 -0.66
C ASP A 8 9.88 0.58 -2.14
N CYS A 9 10.28 1.54 -2.95
CA CYS A 9 10.13 1.45 -4.39
C CYS A 9 11.06 0.37 -4.95
N VAL A 10 10.52 -0.50 -5.79
CA VAL A 10 11.33 -1.59 -6.37
C VAL A 10 12.26 -1.09 -7.47
N ASP A 11 12.00 0.09 -8.03
CA ASP A 11 12.83 0.65 -9.09
C ASP A 11 13.97 1.51 -8.57
N CYS A 12 13.67 2.45 -7.68
CA CYS A 12 14.68 3.41 -7.22
C CYS A 12 15.06 3.24 -5.75
N GLY A 13 14.34 2.40 -5.02
CA GLY A 13 14.58 2.19 -3.59
C GLY A 13 14.14 3.33 -2.69
N GLY A 14 13.48 4.33 -3.25
CA GLY A 14 12.97 5.47 -2.48
C GLY A 14 11.67 5.14 -1.74
N PRO A 15 11.20 6.04 -0.87
CA PRO A 15 9.98 5.79 -0.10
C PRO A 15 8.72 5.98 -0.95
N CYS A 16 7.82 5.02 -0.89
CA CYS A 16 6.50 5.11 -1.52
C CYS A 16 5.46 5.32 -0.42
N GLY A 17 4.79 6.46 -0.41
CA GLY A 17 3.76 6.76 0.56
C GLY A 17 2.40 6.22 0.13
N ARG A 18 1.62 5.74 1.09
CA ARG A 18 0.29 5.25 0.82
C ARG A 18 -0.65 6.40 0.48
N LEU A 19 -1.35 6.29 -0.65
CA LEU A 19 -2.33 7.28 -1.09
C LEU A 19 -3.72 6.99 -0.55
N THR A 20 -4.04 5.71 -0.33
CA THR A 20 -5.34 5.28 0.15
C THR A 20 -5.44 5.46 1.67
N GLY A 21 -6.47 6.19 2.12
CA GLY A 21 -6.70 6.39 3.56
C GLY A 21 -7.25 5.14 4.23
N ASP A 22 -7.21 5.12 5.58
CA ASP A 22 -7.77 4.02 6.35
C ASP A 22 -9.29 4.00 6.22
N PRO A 23 -9.89 2.84 5.88
CA PRO A 23 -11.34 2.73 5.83
C PRO A 23 -11.95 2.69 7.23
N GLU A 24 -13.19 3.17 7.37
CA GLU A 24 -13.87 3.20 8.66
C GLU A 24 -14.10 1.81 9.24
N LEU A 25 -14.39 0.85 8.37
CA LEU A 25 -14.68 -0.52 8.77
C LEU A 25 -13.46 -1.44 8.73
N GLY A 26 -12.27 -0.87 8.48
CA GLY A 26 -11.05 -1.65 8.38
C GLY A 26 -10.85 -2.24 6.98
N TRP A 27 -9.68 -2.82 6.78
CA TRP A 27 -9.30 -3.39 5.48
C TRP A 27 -10.00 -4.73 5.25
N GLU A 28 -10.35 -4.99 3.99
CA GLU A 28 -10.99 -6.25 3.59
C GLU A 28 -10.17 -6.92 2.50
N VAL A 29 -10.35 -8.23 2.37
CA VAL A 29 -9.72 -9.01 1.30
C VAL A 29 -10.25 -8.50 -0.04
N GLY A 30 -9.33 -8.23 -0.97
CA GLY A 30 -9.67 -7.69 -2.29
C GLY A 30 -9.63 -6.18 -2.39
N ASP A 31 -9.41 -5.47 -1.28
CA ASP A 31 -9.22 -4.04 -1.32
C ASP A 31 -7.92 -3.70 -2.04
N VAL A 32 -7.93 -2.61 -2.79
CA VAL A 32 -6.73 -2.14 -3.49
C VAL A 32 -6.16 -0.92 -2.76
N VAL A 33 -4.87 -0.99 -2.47
CA VAL A 33 -4.13 0.09 -1.81
C VAL A 33 -3.15 0.68 -2.80
N ALA A 34 -3.15 1.99 -2.94
CA ALA A 34 -2.24 2.69 -3.84
C ALA A 34 -1.06 3.29 -3.06
N TYR A 35 0.13 3.18 -3.65
CA TYR A 35 1.36 3.79 -3.13
C TYR A 35 2.01 4.60 -4.24
N ARG A 36 2.58 5.74 -3.88
CA ARG A 36 3.27 6.59 -4.83
C ARG A 36 4.70 6.85 -4.36
N CYS A 37 5.67 6.59 -5.24
CA CYS A 37 7.07 6.87 -4.96
C CYS A 37 7.33 8.37 -5.07
N ARG A 38 8.05 8.92 -4.10
CA ARG A 38 8.40 10.35 -4.10
C ARG A 38 9.55 10.68 -5.04
N ASP A 39 10.41 9.71 -5.31
CA ASP A 39 11.61 9.94 -6.13
C ASP A 39 11.32 9.80 -7.62
N CYS A 40 10.67 8.70 -8.02
CA CYS A 40 10.40 8.44 -9.44
C CYS A 40 8.96 8.70 -9.86
N ASN A 41 8.08 9.05 -8.91
CA ASN A 41 6.66 9.32 -9.13
C ASN A 41 5.86 8.12 -9.67
N ASP A 42 6.39 6.92 -9.54
CA ASP A 42 5.65 5.72 -9.91
C ASP A 42 4.52 5.46 -8.92
N VAL A 43 3.43 4.93 -9.44
CA VAL A 43 2.28 4.56 -8.61
C VAL A 43 2.13 3.04 -8.64
N TRP A 44 1.98 2.44 -7.46
CA TRP A 44 1.84 1.00 -7.30
C TRP A 44 0.49 0.69 -6.69
N TYR A 45 -0.14 -0.35 -7.20
CA TYR A 45 -1.43 -0.81 -6.67
C TYR A 45 -1.24 -2.22 -6.12
N LEU A 46 -1.62 -2.39 -4.86
CA LEU A 46 -1.53 -3.69 -4.18
C LEU A 46 -2.92 -4.15 -3.80
N GLU A 47 -3.29 -5.36 -4.25
CA GLU A 47 -4.54 -5.98 -3.83
C GLU A 47 -4.31 -6.75 -2.55
N LEU A 48 -5.13 -6.51 -1.55
CA LEU A 48 -5.00 -7.14 -0.24
C LEU A 48 -5.50 -8.58 -0.29
N SER A 49 -4.69 -9.50 0.24
CA SER A 49 -5.05 -10.90 0.39
C SER A 49 -5.42 -11.18 1.84
N GLU A 50 -5.77 -12.44 2.13
CA GLU A 50 -6.07 -12.85 3.50
C GLU A 50 -4.88 -12.61 4.43
N ASP A 51 -3.66 -12.84 3.95
CA ASP A 51 -2.45 -12.60 4.74
C ASP A 51 -2.23 -11.13 5.07
N ASP A 52 -2.73 -10.23 4.21
CA ASP A 52 -2.61 -8.79 4.43
C ASP A 52 -3.68 -8.25 5.38
N VAL A 53 -4.85 -8.88 5.42
CA VAL A 53 -5.99 -8.43 6.21
C VAL A 53 -6.09 -9.18 7.54
N TYR A 54 -5.92 -10.48 7.50
CA TYR A 54 -5.97 -11.35 8.69
C TYR A 54 -4.56 -11.75 9.06
N ASP A 55 -4.01 -11.05 9.99
CA ASP A 55 -2.65 -11.33 10.45
C ASP A 55 -2.58 -12.55 11.35
#